data_23aefcfe84196050cace9d2352304cc5
#
_entry.id   23aefcfe84196050cace9d2352304cc5
#
_cell.length_a   1.000
_cell.length_b   1.000
_cell.length_c   1.000
_cell.angle_alpha   90.00
_cell.angle_beta   90.00
_cell.angle_gamma   90.00
#
_symmetry.space_group_name_H-M   'P 1'
#
loop_
_entity.id
_entity.type
_entity.pdbx_description
1 polymer ?
#
loop_
_entity_poly.entity_id
_entity_poly.type
_entity_poly.pdbx_seq_one_letter_code
_entity_poly.pdbx_strand_id
1 'polypeptide(L)'
;MIHATTPAPIERPARAARLSASPAFSPSCTTAARHGALAQRLAGLALALGLAACGGKDAPATEPQGPAAVGVVTLQTRAQQLDATLPGRTRAYLTAEVRPQVSGIVQQRLFTEGALVRKGQPLYQIDDRPLRATEASAEATLARAEATARTQEANARRNAELVKIDAISRQAYDESQAAAAQARADVGVARANLETARINLRYSRIEAPIAGRISLSSVTPGALVTANQANALTTIVQMDPMYVDFTQSSTELVQLKRDWEAGRYQKVDGNQMRVRIRLDDGSDYPHEGRLQFAGVIVNDTTGTVTLRAVVPNPDGVLMPGMYVQALLPTGLASDALLIPQQSVNRDLTGRASVLVVNADNVVEKRPVELARALGNRWLVDSGLQPGERLVVDGFQRIKPGDKVAPQVVDLNTKKGPAAAAPAPAASAPPAAGQSVDITARPGASR
;
A
#
# COMPACT_ATOMS: atom_id res chain seq x y z
N MET A 1 -23.60 56.55 7.28
CA MET A 1 -22.62 56.90 6.24
C MET A 1 -21.45 55.95 6.40
N ILE A 2 -21.46 54.85 5.65
CA ILE A 2 -20.42 53.81 5.69
C ILE A 2 -19.88 53.74 4.25
N HIS A 3 -18.63 54.21 4.07
CA HIS A 3 -17.94 54.12 2.78
C HIS A 3 -17.44 52.70 2.56
N ALA A 4 -17.98 52.07 1.51
CA ALA A 4 -17.46 50.82 0.95
C ALA A 4 -16.26 51.13 0.05
N THR A 5 -15.10 50.61 0.37
CA THR A 5 -13.88 50.66 -0.46
C THR A 5 -13.75 49.36 -1.23
N THR A 6 -13.87 49.44 -2.55
CA THR A 6 -13.67 48.32 -3.51
C THR A 6 -12.17 48.16 -3.77
N PRO A 7 -11.58 46.97 -3.74
CA PRO A 7 -10.21 46.76 -4.20
C PRO A 7 -10.14 46.54 -5.72
N ALA A 8 -9.12 47.11 -6.34
CA ALA A 8 -8.78 47.06 -7.76
C ALA A 8 -8.26 45.67 -8.22
N PRO A 9 -8.39 45.32 -9.53
CA PRO A 9 -7.93 44.06 -10.07
C PRO A 9 -6.41 44.04 -10.31
N ILE A 10 -5.81 42.89 -9.94
CA ILE A 10 -4.37 42.61 -10.16
C ILE A 10 -4.19 42.08 -11.60
N GLU A 11 -3.47 42.86 -12.41
CA GLU A 11 -3.01 42.47 -13.75
C GLU A 11 -1.98 41.34 -13.68
N ARG A 12 -2.20 40.30 -14.47
CA ARG A 12 -1.24 39.22 -14.73
C ARG A 12 -0.39 39.57 -15.95
N PRO A 13 0.94 39.44 -15.93
CA PRO A 13 1.74 39.57 -17.13
C PRO A 13 1.65 38.31 -18.00
N ALA A 14 1.35 38.53 -19.27
CA ALA A 14 1.37 37.54 -20.33
C ALA A 14 2.79 37.02 -20.57
N ARG A 15 2.99 35.70 -20.49
CA ARG A 15 4.25 35.02 -20.86
C ARG A 15 4.11 34.50 -22.29
N ALA A 16 4.88 35.11 -23.20
CA ALA A 16 5.00 34.75 -24.60
C ALA A 16 5.47 33.30 -24.77
N ALA A 17 4.71 32.52 -25.54
CA ALA A 17 5.10 31.21 -26.05
C ALA A 17 6.09 31.38 -27.18
N ARG A 18 7.30 30.87 -27.05
CA ARG A 18 8.24 30.68 -28.17
C ARG A 18 7.98 29.32 -28.79
N LEU A 19 7.48 29.34 -30.01
CA LEU A 19 7.45 28.21 -30.93
C LEU A 19 8.88 27.95 -31.42
N SER A 20 9.44 26.78 -31.14
CA SER A 20 10.63 26.28 -31.79
C SER A 20 10.22 25.27 -32.90
N ALA A 21 10.48 25.66 -34.14
CA ALA A 21 10.29 24.86 -35.33
C ALA A 21 11.42 23.81 -35.43
N SER A 22 11.04 22.56 -35.66
CA SER A 22 11.95 21.50 -36.09
C SER A 22 12.04 21.48 -37.60
N PRO A 23 13.24 21.26 -38.21
CA PRO A 23 13.41 21.19 -39.65
C PRO A 23 13.05 19.80 -40.18
N ALA A 24 12.27 19.81 -41.24
CA ALA A 24 11.96 18.66 -42.09
C ALA A 24 13.19 18.21 -42.88
N PHE A 25 13.46 16.91 -42.82
CA PHE A 25 14.46 16.26 -43.70
C PHE A 25 13.76 15.74 -44.95
N SER A 26 14.09 16.30 -46.09
CA SER A 26 13.71 15.81 -47.42
C SER A 26 14.83 14.88 -47.98
N PRO A 27 14.50 13.72 -48.55
CA PRO A 27 15.49 13.00 -49.33
C PRO A 27 15.48 13.45 -50.79
N SER A 28 16.62 13.92 -51.23
CA SER A 28 16.86 14.27 -52.62
C SER A 28 17.04 13.02 -53.48
N CYS A 29 16.23 12.93 -54.53
CA CYS A 29 16.36 12.00 -55.62
C CYS A 29 17.43 12.52 -56.59
N THR A 30 18.46 11.76 -56.86
CA THR A 30 19.42 12.07 -57.95
C THR A 30 19.49 10.92 -58.93
N THR A 31 19.03 11.21 -60.10
CA THR A 31 19.08 10.48 -61.35
C THR A 31 20.53 10.30 -61.83
N ALA A 32 20.93 9.10 -62.18
CA ALA A 32 22.07 8.87 -63.09
C ALA A 32 21.79 7.74 -64.07
N ALA A 33 21.97 8.08 -65.31
CA ALA A 33 21.51 7.45 -66.51
C ALA A 33 22.45 6.33 -67.00
N ARG A 34 21.80 5.41 -67.74
CA ARG A 34 22.20 4.78 -68.97
C ARG A 34 23.71 4.46 -69.16
N HIS A 35 24.06 3.14 -69.25
CA HIS A 35 24.81 2.50 -70.40
C HIS A 35 25.02 1.04 -69.98
N GLY A 36 24.69 0.06 -70.85
CA GLY A 36 25.01 -1.36 -70.60
C GLY A 36 24.07 -2.39 -71.21
N ALA A 37 23.39 -2.07 -72.27
CA ALA A 37 22.53 -3.03 -72.98
C ALA A 37 23.22 -3.62 -74.19
N LEU A 38 24.30 -4.34 -74.05
CA LEU A 38 24.86 -5.15 -75.18
C LEU A 38 25.62 -6.42 -74.76
N ALA A 39 25.82 -6.70 -73.48
CA ALA A 39 26.62 -7.87 -73.03
C ALA A 39 25.77 -9.05 -72.50
N GLN A 40 24.50 -8.98 -72.51
CA GLN A 40 23.60 -10.00 -71.87
C GLN A 40 22.96 -10.98 -72.89
N ARG A 41 23.23 -10.89 -74.18
CA ARG A 41 22.61 -11.78 -75.20
C ARG A 41 23.39 -13.00 -75.59
N LEU A 42 24.67 -13.15 -75.21
CA LEU A 42 25.50 -14.30 -75.54
C LEU A 42 25.73 -15.32 -74.42
N ALA A 43 25.33 -15.03 -73.14
CA ALA A 43 25.47 -15.97 -72.04
C ALA A 43 24.19 -16.86 -71.84
N GLY A 44 23.09 -16.58 -72.49
CA GLY A 44 21.83 -17.33 -72.38
C GLY A 44 21.72 -18.62 -73.16
N LEU A 45 22.58 -18.86 -74.15
CA LEU A 45 22.46 -20.03 -75.05
C LEU A 45 23.33 -21.21 -74.61
N ALA A 46 24.28 -21.02 -73.69
CA ALA A 46 25.15 -22.11 -73.17
C ALA A 46 24.60 -22.79 -71.92
N LEU A 47 23.60 -22.22 -71.23
CA LEU A 47 23.01 -22.77 -70.03
C LEU A 47 21.76 -23.64 -70.25
N ALA A 48 21.27 -23.69 -71.52
CA ALA A 48 20.03 -24.44 -71.85
C ALA A 48 20.27 -25.90 -72.23
N LEU A 49 21.54 -26.33 -72.47
CA LEU A 49 21.86 -27.72 -72.86
C LEU A 49 22.40 -28.60 -71.70
N GLY A 50 22.55 -28.07 -70.50
CA GLY A 50 23.10 -28.80 -69.35
C GLY A 50 22.04 -29.42 -68.38
N LEU A 51 20.76 -29.20 -68.59
CA LEU A 51 19.70 -29.63 -67.61
C LEU A 51 18.83 -30.81 -68.07
N ALA A 52 19.23 -31.56 -69.02
CA ALA A 52 18.44 -32.72 -69.54
C ALA A 52 18.95 -34.11 -69.10
N ALA A 53 19.86 -34.18 -68.11
CA ALA A 53 20.39 -35.47 -67.65
C ALA A 53 20.52 -35.59 -66.15
N CYS A 54 19.39 -35.53 -65.44
CA CYS A 54 19.28 -36.12 -64.09
C CYS A 54 17.90 -36.74 -63.98
N GLY A 55 17.87 -38.04 -64.17
CA GLY A 55 16.74 -38.91 -64.03
C GLY A 55 16.07 -38.84 -62.69
N GLY A 56 14.81 -39.07 -62.72
CA GLY A 56 13.92 -39.08 -61.56
C GLY A 56 14.46 -39.92 -60.41
N LYS A 57 14.60 -39.27 -59.27
CA LYS A 57 14.48 -39.93 -57.99
C LYS A 57 13.05 -39.71 -57.56
N ASP A 58 12.33 -40.82 -57.42
CA ASP A 58 11.01 -40.87 -56.76
C ASP A 58 11.07 -40.02 -55.52
N ALA A 59 10.22 -38.98 -55.46
CA ALA A 59 9.95 -38.30 -54.22
C ALA A 59 9.42 -39.38 -53.22
N PRO A 60 10.00 -39.49 -52.03
CA PRO A 60 9.43 -40.40 -51.05
C PRO A 60 7.97 -40.03 -50.87
N ALA A 61 7.09 -40.97 -51.19
CA ALA A 61 5.67 -40.89 -50.90
C ALA A 61 5.55 -40.45 -49.41
N THR A 62 4.95 -39.33 -49.19
CA THR A 62 4.60 -38.88 -47.83
C THR A 62 3.69 -39.96 -47.28
N GLU A 63 4.26 -40.84 -46.42
CA GLU A 63 3.47 -41.79 -45.64
C GLU A 63 2.33 -41.01 -45.02
N PRO A 64 1.08 -41.55 -45.01
CA PRO A 64 -0.03 -40.91 -44.35
C PRO A 64 0.36 -40.75 -42.89
N GLN A 65 0.73 -39.53 -42.50
CA GLN A 65 1.00 -39.21 -41.09
C GLN A 65 -0.25 -39.63 -40.32
N GLY A 66 -0.09 -40.60 -39.44
CA GLY A 66 -1.16 -41.01 -38.54
C GLY A 66 -1.73 -39.81 -37.81
N PRO A 67 -2.89 -39.90 -37.17
CA PRO A 67 -3.56 -38.78 -36.54
C PRO A 67 -2.60 -38.04 -35.61
N ALA A 68 -2.49 -36.72 -35.78
CA ALA A 68 -1.54 -35.88 -35.05
C ALA A 68 -1.72 -36.05 -33.54
N ALA A 69 -0.65 -36.34 -32.83
CA ALA A 69 -0.69 -36.40 -31.36
C ALA A 69 -0.88 -35.04 -30.76
N VAL A 70 -1.87 -34.85 -29.92
CA VAL A 70 -2.18 -33.61 -29.22
C VAL A 70 -2.29 -33.85 -27.71
N GLY A 71 -1.76 -32.92 -26.93
CA GLY A 71 -1.91 -32.92 -25.48
C GLY A 71 -3.31 -32.40 -25.09
N VAL A 72 -4.06 -33.20 -24.36
CA VAL A 72 -5.40 -32.80 -23.88
C VAL A 72 -5.50 -32.89 -22.37
N VAL A 73 -6.35 -32.05 -21.81
CA VAL A 73 -6.73 -32.05 -20.38
C VAL A 73 -8.22 -32.25 -20.28
N THR A 74 -8.64 -33.20 -19.43
CA THR A 74 -10.05 -33.36 -19.10
C THR A 74 -10.49 -32.29 -18.12
N LEU A 75 -11.51 -31.53 -18.49
CA LEU A 75 -12.03 -30.44 -17.69
C LEU A 75 -12.77 -30.98 -16.46
N GLN A 76 -12.37 -30.49 -15.30
CA GLN A 76 -13.00 -30.80 -14.02
C GLN A 76 -13.45 -29.52 -13.33
N THR A 77 -14.64 -29.53 -12.77
CA THR A 77 -15.08 -28.51 -11.86
C THR A 77 -14.30 -28.59 -10.54
N ARG A 78 -13.89 -27.45 -10.04
CA ARG A 78 -13.25 -27.36 -8.72
C ARG A 78 -13.84 -26.16 -7.97
N ALA A 79 -14.04 -26.35 -6.67
CA ALA A 79 -14.35 -25.22 -5.82
C ALA A 79 -13.13 -24.26 -5.79
N GLN A 80 -13.33 -23.06 -6.30
CA GLN A 80 -12.29 -22.03 -6.37
C GLN A 80 -12.69 -20.81 -5.57
N GLN A 81 -11.85 -20.45 -4.60
CA GLN A 81 -12.01 -19.19 -3.90
C GLN A 81 -11.62 -18.06 -4.83
N LEU A 82 -12.50 -17.10 -4.95
CA LEU A 82 -12.30 -15.90 -5.74
C LEU A 82 -11.91 -14.76 -4.79
N ASP A 83 -10.75 -14.17 -5.02
CA ASP A 83 -10.28 -13.01 -4.25
C ASP A 83 -10.27 -11.77 -5.14
N ALA A 84 -10.77 -10.65 -4.62
CA ALA A 84 -10.51 -9.33 -5.21
C ALA A 84 -9.24 -8.79 -4.59
N THR A 85 -8.30 -8.35 -5.44
CA THR A 85 -7.05 -7.73 -4.99
C THR A 85 -7.16 -6.23 -5.08
N LEU A 86 -7.03 -5.53 -3.95
CA LEU A 86 -7.09 -4.09 -3.86
C LEU A 86 -5.72 -3.53 -3.46
N PRO A 87 -5.16 -2.60 -4.23
CA PRO A 87 -3.93 -1.91 -3.83
C PRO A 87 -4.20 -0.98 -2.64
N GLY A 88 -3.28 -0.94 -1.69
CA GLY A 88 -3.41 -0.12 -0.49
C GLY A 88 -2.09 0.31 0.09
N ARG A 89 -2.18 1.16 1.12
CA ARG A 89 -1.05 1.60 1.92
C ARG A 89 -1.36 1.49 3.40
N THR A 90 -0.36 1.11 4.15
CA THR A 90 -0.43 1.06 5.60
C THR A 90 -0.40 2.48 6.18
N ARG A 91 -1.14 2.69 7.27
CA ARG A 91 -1.11 3.91 8.09
C ARG A 91 -1.03 3.55 9.56
N ALA A 92 -0.39 4.42 10.32
CA ALA A 92 -0.40 4.30 11.76
C ALA A 92 -1.82 4.37 12.32
N TYR A 93 -2.10 3.60 13.36
CA TYR A 93 -3.39 3.66 14.07
C TYR A 93 -3.59 5.02 14.75
N LEU A 94 -2.58 5.48 15.48
CA LEU A 94 -2.51 6.82 16.04
C LEU A 94 -1.13 7.44 15.77
N THR A 95 -1.11 8.73 15.53
CA THR A 95 0.11 9.53 15.42
C THR A 95 -0.04 10.74 16.32
N ALA A 96 0.92 10.98 17.20
CA ALA A 96 0.92 12.13 18.09
C ALA A 96 2.22 12.91 17.92
N GLU A 97 2.10 14.17 17.55
CA GLU A 97 3.20 15.13 17.54
C GLU A 97 3.39 15.70 18.94
N VAL A 98 4.59 15.57 19.46
CA VAL A 98 4.96 16.11 20.78
C VAL A 98 5.49 17.51 20.60
N ARG A 99 4.75 18.51 21.09
CA ARG A 99 5.10 19.93 21.02
C ARG A 99 5.21 20.52 22.42
N PRO A 100 6.13 21.47 22.68
CA PRO A 100 6.23 22.13 23.98
C PRO A 100 5.05 23.05 24.20
N GLN A 101 4.53 23.10 25.42
CA GLN A 101 3.45 24.01 25.83
C GLN A 101 3.99 25.22 26.60
N VAL A 102 5.24 25.16 27.04
CA VAL A 102 5.97 26.25 27.69
C VAL A 102 7.30 26.48 26.99
N SER A 103 7.78 27.71 27.06
CA SER A 103 9.11 28.09 26.50
C SER A 103 10.20 27.87 27.52
N GLY A 104 11.38 27.42 27.06
CA GLY A 104 12.54 27.24 27.92
C GLY A 104 13.62 26.39 27.25
N ILE A 105 14.70 26.14 27.97
CA ILE A 105 15.82 25.33 27.50
C ILE A 105 15.55 23.85 27.82
N VAL A 106 15.72 22.96 26.85
CA VAL A 106 15.66 21.51 27.08
C VAL A 106 16.87 21.08 27.92
N GLN A 107 16.64 20.65 29.14
CA GLN A 107 17.72 20.16 30.03
C GLN A 107 18.10 18.73 29.70
N GLN A 108 17.12 17.85 29.52
CA GLN A 108 17.35 16.42 29.35
C GLN A 108 16.35 15.81 28.37
N ARG A 109 16.82 14.80 27.63
CA ARG A 109 15.98 13.85 26.89
C ARG A 109 15.98 12.52 27.68
N LEU A 110 14.79 12.03 28.03
CA LEU A 110 14.57 10.91 28.95
C LEU A 110 14.17 9.61 28.22
N PHE A 111 14.36 9.55 26.91
CA PHE A 111 14.02 8.39 26.07
C PHE A 111 15.15 8.07 25.10
N THR A 112 15.15 6.83 24.60
CA THR A 112 15.97 6.40 23.46
C THR A 112 15.15 6.51 22.18
N GLU A 113 15.71 7.10 21.14
CA GLU A 113 15.07 7.23 19.83
C GLU A 113 14.78 5.86 19.24
N GLY A 114 13.60 5.73 18.61
CA GLY A 114 13.13 4.45 18.06
C GLY A 114 12.60 3.45 19.10
N ALA A 115 12.66 3.76 20.41
CA ALA A 115 12.14 2.87 21.45
C ALA A 115 10.61 2.90 21.54
N LEU A 116 10.05 1.90 22.20
CA LEU A 116 8.64 1.89 22.60
C LEU A 116 8.48 2.72 23.88
N VAL A 117 7.55 3.67 23.85
CA VAL A 117 7.18 4.51 24.99
C VAL A 117 5.75 4.24 25.43
N ARG A 118 5.48 4.39 26.73
CA ARG A 118 4.15 4.26 27.31
C ARG A 118 3.50 5.63 27.43
N LYS A 119 2.16 5.69 27.38
CA LYS A 119 1.43 6.90 27.68
C LYS A 119 1.79 7.42 29.08
N GLY A 120 2.05 8.73 29.20
CA GLY A 120 2.49 9.37 30.45
C GLY A 120 3.98 9.21 30.77
N GLN A 121 4.76 8.51 29.92
CA GLN A 121 6.21 8.40 30.12
C GLN A 121 6.88 9.75 29.85
N PRO A 122 7.77 10.21 30.74
CA PRO A 122 8.49 11.47 30.54
C PRO A 122 9.45 11.34 29.35
N LEU A 123 9.44 12.36 28.49
CA LEU A 123 10.24 12.42 27.27
C LEU A 123 11.31 13.50 27.35
N TYR A 124 10.92 14.71 27.74
CA TYR A 124 11.83 15.83 27.87
C TYR A 124 11.61 16.57 29.19
N GLN A 125 12.68 17.13 29.72
CA GLN A 125 12.64 18.06 30.83
C GLN A 125 13.09 19.44 30.31
N ILE A 126 12.22 20.42 30.39
CA ILE A 126 12.53 21.84 30.15
C ILE A 126 13.01 22.44 31.48
N ASP A 127 13.84 23.47 31.45
CA ASP A 127 14.30 24.19 32.65
C ASP A 127 13.10 24.75 33.43
N ASP A 128 12.84 24.17 34.58
CA ASP A 128 11.68 24.49 35.42
C ASP A 128 11.96 25.58 36.47
N ARG A 129 13.22 26.04 36.63
CA ARG A 129 13.59 27.04 37.64
C ARG A 129 12.79 28.32 37.53
N PRO A 130 12.60 28.96 36.34
CA PRO A 130 11.74 30.15 36.24
C PRO A 130 10.29 29.88 36.56
N LEU A 131 9.78 28.70 36.19
CA LEU A 131 8.39 28.29 36.42
C LEU A 131 8.13 28.02 37.91
N ARG A 132 9.07 27.41 38.62
CA ARG A 132 9.01 27.22 40.08
C ARG A 132 9.04 28.56 40.82
N ALA A 133 9.85 29.50 40.34
CA ALA A 133 9.87 30.85 40.94
C ALA A 133 8.52 31.56 40.74
N THR A 134 7.89 31.42 39.59
CA THR A 134 6.56 31.95 39.31
C THR A 134 5.49 31.31 40.20
N GLU A 135 5.53 29.97 40.40
CA GLU A 135 4.63 29.26 41.31
C GLU A 135 4.79 29.77 42.73
N ALA A 136 6.01 29.84 43.25
CA ALA A 136 6.28 30.34 44.59
C ALA A 136 5.80 31.80 44.80
N SER A 137 5.93 32.69 43.81
CA SER A 137 5.39 34.01 43.83
C SER A 137 3.86 34.06 43.89
N ALA A 138 3.20 33.23 43.10
CA ALA A 138 1.74 33.10 43.10
C ALA A 138 1.22 32.52 44.44
N GLU A 139 1.92 31.55 45.02
CA GLU A 139 1.62 30.98 46.34
C GLU A 139 1.72 32.04 47.45
N ALA A 140 2.80 32.85 47.46
CA ALA A 140 2.94 33.92 48.38
C ALA A 140 1.80 35.00 48.23
N THR A 141 1.36 35.25 46.98
CA THR A 141 0.26 36.17 46.68
C THR A 141 -1.06 35.61 47.21
N LEU A 142 -1.31 34.34 47.06
CA LEU A 142 -2.50 33.68 47.65
C LEU A 142 -2.49 33.75 49.19
N ALA A 143 -1.35 33.45 49.82
CA ALA A 143 -1.20 33.50 51.26
C ALA A 143 -1.51 34.94 51.81
N ARG A 144 -1.04 35.99 51.12
CA ARG A 144 -1.35 37.38 51.43
C ARG A 144 -2.87 37.67 51.29
N ALA A 145 -3.47 37.27 50.17
CA ALA A 145 -4.91 37.48 49.94
C ALA A 145 -5.76 36.77 51.00
N GLU A 146 -5.42 35.53 51.38
CA GLU A 146 -6.08 34.77 52.43
C GLU A 146 -5.96 35.45 53.82
N ALA A 147 -4.78 36.00 54.13
CA ALA A 147 -4.58 36.76 55.37
C ALA A 147 -5.46 38.01 55.40
N THR A 148 -5.55 38.76 54.30
CA THR A 148 -6.45 39.91 54.14
C THR A 148 -7.90 39.53 54.29
N ALA A 149 -8.33 38.47 53.64
CA ALA A 149 -9.72 37.98 53.71
C ALA A 149 -10.11 37.59 55.15
N ARG A 150 -9.20 36.85 55.86
CA ARG A 150 -9.41 36.54 57.28
C ARG A 150 -9.63 37.77 58.15
N THR A 151 -8.82 38.84 57.90
CA THR A 151 -8.93 40.10 58.65
C THR A 151 -10.24 40.81 58.34
N GLN A 152 -10.63 40.93 57.07
CA GLN A 152 -11.87 41.58 56.67
C GLN A 152 -13.12 40.81 57.16
N GLU A 153 -13.08 39.48 57.11
CA GLU A 153 -14.14 38.63 57.63
C GLU A 153 -14.29 38.77 59.17
N ALA A 154 -13.15 38.85 59.87
CA ALA A 154 -13.21 39.06 61.31
C ALA A 154 -13.79 40.45 61.65
N ASN A 155 -13.47 41.49 60.87
CA ASN A 155 -14.04 42.82 60.99
C ASN A 155 -15.55 42.80 60.70
N ALA A 156 -15.95 42.18 59.57
CA ALA A 156 -17.36 42.09 59.21
C ALA A 156 -18.19 41.34 60.26
N ARG A 157 -17.64 40.21 60.80
CA ARG A 157 -18.28 39.51 61.92
C ARG A 157 -18.45 40.34 63.19
N ARG A 158 -17.41 41.11 63.52
CA ARG A 158 -17.44 42.04 64.68
C ARG A 158 -18.48 43.13 64.48
N ASN A 159 -18.51 43.76 63.30
CA ASN A 159 -19.47 44.78 62.96
C ASN A 159 -20.90 44.24 62.87
N ALA A 160 -21.09 42.98 62.50
CA ALA A 160 -22.41 42.32 62.55
C ALA A 160 -22.98 42.23 63.96
N GLU A 161 -22.14 42.07 64.98
CA GLU A 161 -22.62 42.07 66.37
C GLU A 161 -22.85 43.51 66.90
N LEU A 162 -21.99 44.46 66.51
CA LEU A 162 -22.10 45.85 66.95
C LEU A 162 -23.33 46.56 66.37
N VAL A 163 -23.74 46.25 65.13
CA VAL A 163 -24.92 46.85 64.51
C VAL A 163 -26.23 46.36 65.19
N LYS A 164 -26.27 45.16 65.77
CA LYS A 164 -27.43 44.62 66.52
C LYS A 164 -27.73 45.41 67.77
N ILE A 165 -26.74 46.08 68.37
CA ILE A 165 -26.84 46.88 69.55
C ILE A 165 -26.73 48.39 69.29
N ASP A 166 -26.94 48.77 68.00
CA ASP A 166 -26.86 50.19 67.54
C ASP A 166 -25.53 50.89 67.86
N ALA A 167 -24.43 50.14 68.04
CA ALA A 167 -23.13 50.68 68.38
C ALA A 167 -22.34 51.22 67.12
N ILE A 168 -22.81 50.90 65.91
CA ILE A 168 -22.26 51.40 64.64
C ILE A 168 -23.40 51.69 63.65
N SER A 169 -23.12 52.55 62.64
CA SER A 169 -24.10 52.83 61.59
C SER A 169 -24.30 51.61 60.64
N ARG A 170 -25.50 51.53 60.05
CA ARG A 170 -25.77 50.51 59.01
C ARG A 170 -24.82 50.63 57.81
N GLN A 171 -24.47 51.84 57.42
CA GLN A 171 -23.50 52.10 56.38
C GLN A 171 -22.13 51.43 56.68
N ALA A 172 -21.62 51.62 57.91
CA ALA A 172 -20.33 51.02 58.32
C ALA A 172 -20.38 49.48 58.32
N TYR A 173 -21.54 48.93 58.66
CA TYR A 173 -21.76 47.47 58.56
C TYR A 173 -21.73 47.00 57.09
N ASP A 174 -22.51 47.66 56.20
CA ASP A 174 -22.58 47.32 54.78
C ASP A 174 -21.23 47.44 54.10
N GLU A 175 -20.45 48.47 54.40
CA GLU A 175 -19.07 48.66 53.93
C GLU A 175 -18.15 47.50 54.38
N SER A 176 -18.29 47.06 55.63
CA SER A 176 -17.46 45.94 56.11
C SER A 176 -17.84 44.60 55.45
N GLN A 177 -19.13 44.38 55.16
CA GLN A 177 -19.60 43.23 54.42
C GLN A 177 -19.08 43.25 52.94
N ALA A 178 -19.15 44.42 52.30
CA ALA A 178 -18.63 44.58 50.95
C ALA A 178 -17.11 44.33 50.91
N ALA A 179 -16.36 44.86 51.89
CA ALA A 179 -14.92 44.65 52.00
C ALA A 179 -14.53 43.17 52.20
N ALA A 180 -15.32 42.47 53.05
CA ALA A 180 -15.12 41.03 53.22
C ALA A 180 -15.45 40.22 51.95
N ALA A 181 -16.53 40.58 51.23
CA ALA A 181 -16.88 39.96 49.97
C ALA A 181 -15.80 40.24 48.89
N GLN A 182 -15.27 41.45 48.79
CA GLN A 182 -14.18 41.79 47.90
C GLN A 182 -12.91 40.98 48.22
N ALA A 183 -12.52 40.91 49.48
CA ALA A 183 -11.30 40.16 49.88
C ALA A 183 -11.44 38.65 49.59
N ARG A 184 -12.66 38.06 49.70
CA ARG A 184 -12.92 36.68 49.27
C ARG A 184 -12.76 36.50 47.74
N ALA A 185 -13.24 37.47 46.97
CA ALA A 185 -13.08 37.44 45.53
C ALA A 185 -11.59 37.51 45.14
N ASP A 186 -10.79 38.33 45.85
CA ASP A 186 -9.35 38.45 45.66
C ASP A 186 -8.60 37.12 45.94
N VAL A 187 -9.03 36.34 46.95
CA VAL A 187 -8.54 34.99 47.20
C VAL A 187 -8.84 34.08 46.02
N GLY A 188 -10.05 34.20 45.44
CA GLY A 188 -10.43 33.42 44.24
C GLY A 188 -9.49 33.68 43.05
N VAL A 189 -9.22 34.99 42.80
CA VAL A 189 -8.29 35.39 41.74
C VAL A 189 -6.87 34.87 41.99
N ALA A 190 -6.36 35.04 43.22
CA ALA A 190 -5.01 34.58 43.59
C ALA A 190 -4.88 33.05 43.47
N ARG A 191 -5.92 32.31 43.85
CA ARG A 191 -5.96 30.84 43.68
C ARG A 191 -5.94 30.39 42.24
N ALA A 192 -6.68 31.05 41.36
CA ALA A 192 -6.67 30.79 39.92
C ALA A 192 -5.29 31.05 39.29
N ASN A 193 -4.62 32.13 39.72
CA ASN A 193 -3.27 32.45 39.30
C ASN A 193 -2.25 31.39 39.72
N LEU A 194 -2.33 30.88 40.95
CA LEU A 194 -1.48 29.82 41.44
C LEU A 194 -1.72 28.52 40.65
N GLU A 195 -2.96 28.17 40.35
CA GLU A 195 -3.26 26.99 39.55
C GLU A 195 -2.68 27.11 38.11
N THR A 196 -2.76 28.30 37.50
CA THR A 196 -2.12 28.56 36.20
C THR A 196 -0.60 28.38 36.28
N ALA A 197 0.05 28.88 37.33
CA ALA A 197 1.50 28.70 37.51
C ALA A 197 1.86 27.21 37.68
N ARG A 198 1.08 26.45 38.43
CA ARG A 198 1.24 24.99 38.60
C ARG A 198 1.07 24.22 37.30
N ILE A 199 0.08 24.60 36.48
CA ILE A 199 -0.12 23.99 35.16
C ILE A 199 1.11 24.22 34.29
N ASN A 200 1.62 25.45 34.23
CA ASN A 200 2.81 25.79 33.46
C ASN A 200 4.06 25.02 33.96
N LEU A 201 4.22 24.88 35.26
CA LEU A 201 5.31 24.08 35.83
C LEU A 201 5.19 22.61 35.42
N ARG A 202 3.98 22.06 35.45
CA ARG A 202 3.73 20.69 34.99
C ARG A 202 4.09 20.50 33.53
N TYR A 203 3.84 21.49 32.66
CA TYR A 203 4.19 21.46 31.26
C TYR A 203 5.70 21.54 30.97
N SER A 204 6.54 21.88 31.96
CA SER A 204 7.99 21.77 31.84
C SER A 204 8.46 20.32 31.68
N ARG A 205 7.67 19.36 32.17
CA ARG A 205 7.89 17.94 31.95
C ARG A 205 6.99 17.46 30.82
N ILE A 206 7.58 17.21 29.67
CA ILE A 206 6.86 16.78 28.47
C ILE A 206 6.71 15.27 28.52
N GLU A 207 5.48 14.79 28.49
CA GLU A 207 5.14 13.37 28.57
C GLU A 207 4.53 12.86 27.26
N ALA A 208 4.60 11.54 27.06
CA ALA A 208 4.03 10.87 25.90
C ALA A 208 2.49 10.89 25.96
N PRO A 209 1.78 11.51 24.98
CA PRO A 209 0.31 11.54 24.97
C PRO A 209 -0.32 10.19 24.63
N ILE A 210 0.38 9.36 23.88
CA ILE A 210 -0.02 8.00 23.50
C ILE A 210 1.11 7.00 23.74
N ALA A 211 0.79 5.72 23.82
CA ALA A 211 1.79 4.66 23.75
C ALA A 211 2.13 4.38 22.28
N GLY A 212 3.40 4.05 21.99
CA GLY A 212 3.85 3.74 20.64
C GLY A 212 5.35 3.83 20.48
N ARG A 213 5.83 3.70 19.24
CA ARG A 213 7.25 3.88 18.91
C ARG A 213 7.54 5.36 18.71
N ILE A 214 8.53 5.87 19.43
CA ILE A 214 8.96 7.27 19.33
C ILE A 214 9.95 7.42 18.18
N SER A 215 9.80 8.51 17.41
CA SER A 215 10.71 8.84 16.30
C SER A 215 11.99 9.53 16.81
N LEU A 216 12.80 10.01 15.86
CA LEU A 216 13.97 10.84 16.15
C LEU A 216 13.55 12.14 16.85
N SER A 217 14.42 12.65 17.69
CA SER A 217 14.28 13.98 18.31
C SER A 217 14.75 15.07 17.36
N SER A 218 13.93 16.11 17.16
CA SER A 218 14.32 17.30 16.37
C SER A 218 15.19 18.28 17.15
N VAL A 219 15.35 18.08 18.47
CA VAL A 219 16.09 18.96 19.37
C VAL A 219 17.07 18.18 20.25
N THR A 220 18.14 18.86 20.64
CA THR A 220 19.16 18.31 21.56
C THR A 220 19.07 19.01 22.93
N PRO A 221 19.55 18.38 24.01
CA PRO A 221 19.75 19.07 25.29
C PRO A 221 20.55 20.36 25.08
N GLY A 222 20.12 21.43 25.73
CA GLY A 222 20.64 22.79 25.53
C GLY A 222 19.90 23.65 24.52
N ALA A 223 19.05 23.07 23.68
CA ALA A 223 18.25 23.81 22.70
C ALA A 223 17.16 24.64 23.38
N LEU A 224 16.93 25.85 22.90
CA LEU A 224 15.77 26.67 23.28
C LEU A 224 14.53 26.24 22.48
N VAL A 225 13.44 25.96 23.18
CA VAL A 225 12.13 25.67 22.60
C VAL A 225 11.13 26.75 22.99
N THR A 226 10.14 26.97 22.13
CA THR A 226 9.09 27.97 22.35
C THR A 226 7.72 27.28 22.43
N ALA A 227 6.84 27.80 23.28
CA ALA A 227 5.49 27.29 23.41
C ALA A 227 4.77 27.25 22.05
N ASN A 228 4.12 26.13 21.77
CA ASN A 228 3.33 25.91 20.55
C ASN A 228 4.09 26.10 19.23
N GLN A 229 5.42 25.90 19.23
CA GLN A 229 6.22 26.00 18.01
C GLN A 229 5.69 25.09 16.89
N ALA A 230 5.87 25.49 15.62
CA ALA A 230 5.38 24.75 14.45
C ALA A 230 6.05 23.37 14.30
N ASN A 231 7.34 23.27 14.63
CA ASN A 231 8.06 22.02 14.54
C ASN A 231 7.87 21.18 15.81
N ALA A 232 7.42 19.95 15.65
CA ALA A 232 7.32 19.00 16.75
C ALA A 232 8.72 18.63 17.27
N LEU A 233 8.85 18.38 18.57
CA LEU A 233 10.08 17.87 19.18
C LEU A 233 10.36 16.42 18.75
N THR A 234 9.32 15.64 18.64
CA THR A 234 9.33 14.26 18.16
C THR A 234 7.90 13.83 17.81
N THR A 235 7.77 12.70 17.16
CA THR A 235 6.48 12.09 16.85
C THR A 235 6.40 10.70 17.46
N ILE A 236 5.27 10.35 18.03
CA ILE A 236 4.99 9.01 18.55
C ILE A 236 3.97 8.36 17.63
N VAL A 237 4.27 7.14 17.19
CA VAL A 237 3.46 6.39 16.24
C VAL A 237 3.02 5.08 16.88
N GLN A 238 1.72 4.87 16.98
CA GLN A 238 1.17 3.58 17.39
C GLN A 238 1.08 2.67 16.17
N MET A 239 1.83 1.56 16.20
CA MET A 239 1.97 0.62 15.09
C MET A 239 1.17 -0.68 15.29
N ASP A 240 0.57 -0.89 16.43
CA ASP A 240 -0.31 -2.04 16.70
C ASP A 240 -1.57 -1.54 17.42
N PRO A 241 -2.77 -1.78 16.79
CA PRO A 241 -2.97 -2.26 15.42
C PRO A 241 -2.54 -1.24 14.36
N MET A 242 -2.53 -1.64 13.08
CA MET A 242 -2.29 -0.76 11.93
C MET A 242 -3.57 -0.53 11.13
N TYR A 243 -3.69 0.61 10.51
CA TYR A 243 -4.64 0.83 9.43
C TYR A 243 -4.03 0.45 8.08
N VAL A 244 -4.87 -0.11 7.21
CA VAL A 244 -4.56 -0.27 5.79
C VAL A 244 -5.67 0.42 5.00
N ASP A 245 -5.29 1.43 4.26
CA ASP A 245 -6.20 2.20 3.41
C ASP A 245 -6.09 1.70 1.97
N PHE A 246 -7.19 1.27 1.36
CA PHE A 246 -7.28 0.87 -0.04
C PHE A 246 -8.21 1.81 -0.79
N THR A 247 -7.88 2.06 -2.04
CA THR A 247 -8.72 2.86 -2.93
C THR A 247 -9.51 1.94 -3.86
N GLN A 248 -10.81 2.20 -3.95
CA GLN A 248 -11.72 1.48 -4.82
C GLN A 248 -12.56 2.46 -5.64
N SER A 249 -12.90 2.09 -6.87
CA SER A 249 -13.88 2.84 -7.67
C SER A 249 -15.26 2.85 -6.97
N SER A 250 -15.97 3.96 -7.06
CA SER A 250 -17.33 4.07 -6.49
C SER A 250 -18.30 3.04 -7.08
N THR A 251 -18.16 2.69 -8.36
CA THR A 251 -18.96 1.66 -9.04
C THR A 251 -18.72 0.28 -8.44
N GLU A 252 -17.44 -0.08 -8.24
CA GLU A 252 -17.04 -1.35 -7.63
C GLU A 252 -17.47 -1.44 -6.17
N LEU A 253 -17.43 -0.30 -5.43
CA LEU A 253 -17.94 -0.25 -4.06
C LEU A 253 -19.43 -0.56 -3.97
N VAL A 254 -20.23 -0.02 -4.89
CA VAL A 254 -21.67 -0.33 -4.95
C VAL A 254 -21.90 -1.82 -5.22
N GLN A 255 -21.10 -2.41 -6.11
CA GLN A 255 -21.14 -3.84 -6.38
C GLN A 255 -20.71 -4.66 -5.14
N LEU A 256 -19.61 -4.28 -4.51
CA LEU A 256 -19.13 -4.89 -3.26
C LEU A 256 -20.20 -4.88 -2.17
N LYS A 257 -20.91 -3.76 -2.02
CA LYS A 257 -22.00 -3.63 -1.04
C LYS A 257 -23.18 -4.55 -1.37
N ARG A 258 -23.60 -4.65 -2.62
CA ARG A 258 -24.65 -5.58 -3.06
C ARG A 258 -24.26 -7.03 -2.81
N ASP A 259 -23.02 -7.36 -3.11
CA ASP A 259 -22.47 -8.72 -2.92
C ASP A 259 -22.38 -9.08 -1.44
N TRP A 260 -22.05 -8.09 -0.59
CA TRP A 260 -22.07 -8.22 0.86
C TRP A 260 -23.49 -8.47 1.40
N GLU A 261 -24.47 -7.68 0.99
CA GLU A 261 -25.87 -7.80 1.36
C GLU A 261 -26.46 -9.15 0.89
N ALA A 262 -26.01 -9.62 -0.27
CA ALA A 262 -26.37 -10.93 -0.82
C ALA A 262 -25.69 -12.13 -0.11
N GLY A 263 -24.82 -11.88 0.89
CA GLY A 263 -24.14 -12.91 1.66
C GLY A 263 -23.03 -13.65 0.91
N ARG A 264 -22.50 -13.09 -0.19
CA ARG A 264 -21.43 -13.70 -0.99
C ARG A 264 -20.05 -13.61 -0.34
N TYR A 265 -19.91 -12.83 0.74
CA TYR A 265 -18.67 -12.67 1.48
C TYR A 265 -18.69 -13.39 2.82
N GLN A 266 -17.54 -13.88 3.25
CA GLN A 266 -17.40 -14.47 4.59
C GLN A 266 -17.45 -13.38 5.65
N LYS A 267 -18.41 -13.48 6.56
CA LYS A 267 -18.59 -12.59 7.72
C LYS A 267 -17.73 -13.10 8.88
N VAL A 268 -17.07 -12.18 9.56
CA VAL A 268 -16.36 -12.40 10.83
C VAL A 268 -17.11 -11.66 11.92
N ASP A 269 -16.83 -11.93 13.19
CA ASP A 269 -17.49 -11.34 14.37
C ASP A 269 -18.03 -9.92 14.15
N GLY A 270 -19.32 -9.72 14.37
CA GLY A 270 -19.97 -8.41 14.29
C GLY A 270 -20.26 -7.92 12.88
N ASN A 271 -20.40 -8.77 11.89
CA ASN A 271 -20.73 -8.40 10.50
C ASN A 271 -19.60 -7.67 9.75
N GLN A 272 -18.35 -7.87 10.15
CA GLN A 272 -17.18 -7.31 9.48
C GLN A 272 -16.63 -8.29 8.41
N MET A 273 -16.09 -7.73 7.32
CA MET A 273 -15.45 -8.51 6.26
C MET A 273 -13.99 -8.79 6.62
N ARG A 274 -13.57 -10.03 6.46
CA ARG A 274 -12.17 -10.45 6.64
C ARG A 274 -11.33 -10.00 5.45
N VAL A 275 -10.13 -9.51 5.73
CA VAL A 275 -9.16 -9.06 4.72
C VAL A 275 -7.84 -9.74 4.99
N ARG A 276 -7.30 -10.44 3.99
CA ARG A 276 -5.92 -10.92 4.00
C ARG A 276 -5.03 -9.88 3.37
N ILE A 277 -3.85 -9.71 3.90
CA ILE A 277 -2.87 -8.74 3.41
C ILE A 277 -1.72 -9.49 2.75
N ARG A 278 -1.35 -9.05 1.56
CA ARG A 278 -0.14 -9.48 0.86
C ARG A 278 0.84 -8.34 0.83
N LEU A 279 2.08 -8.61 1.20
CA LEU A 279 3.16 -7.64 1.20
C LEU A 279 3.69 -7.41 -0.22
N ASP A 280 4.52 -6.38 -0.40
CA ASP A 280 5.10 -6.00 -1.70
C ASP A 280 6.05 -7.08 -2.28
N ASP A 281 6.67 -7.87 -1.41
CA ASP A 281 7.50 -9.02 -1.78
C ASP A 281 6.70 -10.24 -2.27
N GLY A 282 5.36 -10.15 -2.26
CA GLY A 282 4.45 -11.24 -2.64
C GLY A 282 4.14 -12.23 -1.52
N SER A 283 4.72 -12.09 -0.34
CA SER A 283 4.41 -12.92 0.82
C SER A 283 3.05 -12.54 1.44
N ASP A 284 2.33 -13.53 1.95
CA ASP A 284 1.09 -13.29 2.67
C ASP A 284 1.40 -12.94 4.14
N TYR A 285 0.80 -11.86 4.64
CA TYR A 285 0.93 -11.43 6.03
C TYR A 285 0.15 -12.39 6.96
N PRO A 286 0.72 -12.85 8.08
CA PRO A 286 0.13 -13.92 8.89
C PRO A 286 -1.17 -13.51 9.63
N HIS A 287 -1.37 -12.22 9.88
CA HIS A 287 -2.54 -11.74 10.62
C HIS A 287 -3.60 -11.18 9.67
N GLU A 288 -4.82 -11.66 9.80
CA GLU A 288 -5.95 -11.17 9.03
C GLU A 288 -6.47 -9.84 9.61
N GLY A 289 -6.81 -8.92 8.72
CA GLY A 289 -7.44 -7.67 9.05
C GLY A 289 -8.97 -7.74 9.02
N ARG A 290 -9.60 -6.71 9.57
CA ARG A 290 -11.05 -6.51 9.54
C ARG A 290 -11.35 -5.23 8.77
N LEU A 291 -12.15 -5.35 7.71
CA LEU A 291 -12.57 -4.19 6.92
C LEU A 291 -13.58 -3.36 7.70
N GLN A 292 -13.28 -2.06 7.82
CA GLN A 292 -14.23 -1.04 8.28
C GLN A 292 -14.70 -0.27 7.04
N PHE A 293 -16.02 -0.19 6.82
CA PHE A 293 -16.56 0.68 5.77
C PHE A 293 -16.45 2.14 6.25
N ALA A 294 -15.29 2.75 6.05
CA ALA A 294 -15.01 4.09 6.57
C ALA A 294 -15.19 5.21 5.53
N GLY A 295 -15.27 4.90 4.24
CA GLY A 295 -15.34 5.92 3.19
C GLY A 295 -16.77 6.34 2.88
N VAL A 296 -17.26 7.42 3.50
CA VAL A 296 -18.55 8.05 3.13
C VAL A 296 -18.36 9.07 2.01
N ILE A 297 -17.11 9.48 1.74
CA ILE A 297 -16.78 10.54 0.78
C ILE A 297 -16.12 9.92 -0.44
N VAL A 298 -16.69 10.19 -1.61
CA VAL A 298 -16.08 9.91 -2.91
C VAL A 298 -15.15 11.06 -3.25
N ASN A 299 -13.91 10.75 -3.63
CA ASN A 299 -13.02 11.76 -4.19
C ASN A 299 -13.57 12.16 -5.56
N ASP A 300 -13.99 13.42 -5.73
CA ASP A 300 -14.65 13.95 -6.92
C ASP A 300 -13.72 13.99 -8.14
N THR A 301 -12.42 14.12 -7.94
CA THR A 301 -11.43 14.13 -9.02
C THR A 301 -11.15 12.75 -9.60
N THR A 302 -11.13 11.71 -8.76
CA THR A 302 -10.75 10.35 -9.17
C THR A 302 -11.92 9.37 -9.21
N GLY A 303 -13.10 9.73 -8.67
CA GLY A 303 -14.26 8.85 -8.54
C GLY A 303 -14.02 7.66 -7.60
N THR A 304 -12.99 7.73 -6.74
CA THR A 304 -12.60 6.63 -5.85
C THR A 304 -13.05 6.87 -4.42
N VAL A 305 -13.26 5.78 -3.71
CA VAL A 305 -13.56 5.75 -2.27
C VAL A 305 -12.42 5.05 -1.55
N THR A 306 -12.03 5.56 -0.38
CA THR A 306 -11.04 4.92 0.47
C THR A 306 -11.75 3.99 1.46
N LEU A 307 -11.42 2.72 1.41
CA LEU A 307 -11.79 1.72 2.38
C LEU A 307 -10.66 1.54 3.39
N ARG A 308 -10.99 1.27 4.63
CA ARG A 308 -10.02 1.06 5.70
C ARG A 308 -10.20 -0.30 6.36
N ALA A 309 -9.10 -1.02 6.53
CA ALA A 309 -9.05 -2.18 7.39
C ALA A 309 -8.17 -1.91 8.62
N VAL A 310 -8.52 -2.56 9.72
CA VAL A 310 -7.70 -2.66 10.92
C VAL A 310 -7.00 -4.00 10.90
N VAL A 311 -5.68 -3.99 11.01
CA VAL A 311 -4.82 -5.17 10.94
C VAL A 311 -3.97 -5.23 12.19
N PRO A 312 -3.97 -6.33 12.95
CA PRO A 312 -3.04 -6.53 14.07
C PRO A 312 -1.59 -6.53 13.58
N ASN A 313 -0.69 -5.93 14.35
CA ASN A 313 0.73 -5.85 13.98
C ASN A 313 1.65 -6.07 15.19
N PRO A 314 1.51 -7.20 15.92
CA PRO A 314 2.27 -7.44 17.14
C PRO A 314 3.77 -7.49 16.90
N ASP A 315 4.20 -8.03 15.76
CA ASP A 315 5.62 -8.18 15.41
C ASP A 315 6.24 -6.92 14.79
N GLY A 316 5.43 -5.88 14.53
CA GLY A 316 5.90 -4.61 13.96
C GLY A 316 6.41 -4.71 12.51
N VAL A 317 6.02 -5.74 11.77
CA VAL A 317 6.41 -5.97 10.36
C VAL A 317 5.84 -4.88 9.46
N LEU A 318 4.58 -4.50 9.69
CA LEU A 318 3.94 -3.42 8.94
C LEU A 318 4.46 -2.08 9.45
N MET A 319 5.02 -1.28 8.54
CA MET A 319 5.45 0.09 8.82
C MET A 319 4.51 1.09 8.14
N PRO A 320 4.27 2.27 8.71
CA PRO A 320 3.46 3.30 8.06
C PRO A 320 4.02 3.69 6.69
N GLY A 321 3.15 3.74 5.68
CA GLY A 321 3.51 4.10 4.30
C GLY A 321 3.85 2.93 3.38
N MET A 322 3.99 1.70 3.90
CA MET A 322 4.26 0.52 3.07
C MET A 322 3.12 0.27 2.08
N TYR A 323 3.49 -0.13 0.86
CA TYR A 323 2.55 -0.66 -0.11
C TYR A 323 2.15 -2.08 0.28
N VAL A 324 0.87 -2.38 0.17
CA VAL A 324 0.32 -3.71 0.42
C VAL A 324 -0.86 -3.97 -0.51
N GLN A 325 -1.19 -5.23 -0.70
CA GLN A 325 -2.38 -5.66 -1.42
C GLN A 325 -3.36 -6.30 -0.44
N ALA A 326 -4.59 -5.82 -0.43
CA ALA A 326 -5.66 -6.45 0.31
C ALA A 326 -6.34 -7.50 -0.56
N LEU A 327 -6.45 -8.70 -0.06
CA LEU A 327 -7.15 -9.81 -0.68
C LEU A 327 -8.50 -9.99 0.03
N LEU A 328 -9.56 -9.62 -0.67
CA LEU A 328 -10.92 -9.80 -0.17
C LEU A 328 -11.54 -11.05 -0.79
N PRO A 329 -11.93 -12.05 0.00
CA PRO A 329 -12.62 -13.21 -0.54
C PRO A 329 -13.99 -12.80 -1.09
N THR A 330 -14.13 -12.81 -2.42
CA THR A 330 -15.37 -12.38 -3.11
C THR A 330 -16.41 -13.48 -3.25
N GLY A 331 -16.06 -14.71 -2.96
CA GLY A 331 -16.97 -15.84 -3.01
C GLY A 331 -16.25 -17.17 -3.27
N LEU A 332 -17.00 -18.24 -3.13
CA LEU A 332 -16.59 -19.59 -3.50
C LEU A 332 -17.38 -19.97 -4.77
N ALA A 333 -16.70 -20.06 -5.90
CA ALA A 333 -17.30 -20.68 -7.09
C ALA A 333 -17.20 -22.18 -6.92
N SER A 334 -18.30 -22.85 -6.54
CA SER A 334 -18.36 -24.30 -6.31
C SER A 334 -18.03 -25.10 -7.57
N ASP A 335 -18.42 -24.59 -8.72
CA ASP A 335 -18.35 -25.25 -10.01
C ASP A 335 -17.45 -24.51 -11.01
N ALA A 336 -16.34 -23.94 -10.50
CA ALA A 336 -15.38 -23.20 -11.32
C ALA A 336 -14.71 -24.12 -12.35
N LEU A 337 -14.82 -23.77 -13.63
CA LEU A 337 -14.11 -24.42 -14.71
C LEU A 337 -12.87 -23.58 -15.06
N LEU A 338 -11.69 -24.12 -14.77
CA LEU A 338 -10.42 -23.44 -14.97
C LEU A 338 -9.67 -24.02 -16.15
N ILE A 339 -9.33 -23.21 -17.15
CA ILE A 339 -8.55 -23.61 -18.31
C ILE A 339 -7.20 -22.88 -18.35
N PRO A 340 -6.10 -23.52 -18.83
CA PRO A 340 -4.81 -22.88 -18.99
C PRO A 340 -4.90 -21.69 -19.97
N GLN A 341 -4.18 -20.61 -19.70
CA GLN A 341 -4.17 -19.45 -20.59
C GLN A 341 -3.68 -19.78 -22.01
N GLN A 342 -2.75 -20.71 -22.14
CA GLN A 342 -2.20 -21.16 -23.41
C GLN A 342 -3.22 -21.88 -24.33
N SER A 343 -4.31 -22.42 -23.80
CA SER A 343 -5.33 -23.11 -24.59
C SER A 343 -6.35 -22.16 -25.24
N VAL A 344 -6.28 -20.87 -24.92
CA VAL A 344 -7.22 -19.86 -25.41
C VAL A 344 -6.64 -19.14 -26.62
N ASN A 345 -7.33 -19.24 -27.75
CA ASN A 345 -7.05 -18.45 -28.94
C ASN A 345 -8.02 -17.25 -29.00
N ARG A 346 -7.50 -16.06 -29.33
CA ARG A 346 -8.29 -14.85 -29.59
C ARG A 346 -8.28 -14.54 -31.07
N ASP A 347 -9.43 -14.27 -31.64
CA ASP A 347 -9.55 -13.82 -33.02
C ASP A 347 -9.21 -12.32 -33.14
N LEU A 348 -9.17 -11.82 -34.37
CA LEU A 348 -8.91 -10.40 -34.66
C LEU A 348 -9.95 -9.44 -34.06
N THR A 349 -11.13 -9.96 -33.71
CA THR A 349 -12.19 -9.21 -33.06
C THR A 349 -12.13 -9.31 -31.52
N GLY A 350 -11.12 -10.00 -30.97
CA GLY A 350 -10.93 -10.18 -29.54
C GLY A 350 -11.75 -11.33 -28.90
N ARG A 351 -12.59 -12.03 -29.68
CA ARG A 351 -13.39 -13.15 -29.17
C ARG A 351 -12.51 -14.34 -28.84
N ALA A 352 -12.72 -14.90 -27.65
CA ALA A 352 -11.98 -16.04 -27.19
C ALA A 352 -12.59 -17.34 -27.75
N SER A 353 -11.73 -18.28 -28.15
CA SER A 353 -12.12 -19.63 -28.59
C SER A 353 -11.08 -20.65 -28.11
N VAL A 354 -11.51 -21.88 -27.95
CA VAL A 354 -10.69 -23.01 -27.57
C VAL A 354 -10.88 -24.18 -28.55
N LEU A 355 -9.95 -25.12 -28.55
CA LEU A 355 -10.04 -26.38 -29.29
C LEU A 355 -10.40 -27.49 -28.34
N VAL A 356 -11.49 -28.20 -28.62
CA VAL A 356 -12.00 -29.34 -27.84
C VAL A 356 -11.97 -30.59 -28.71
N VAL A 357 -11.63 -31.73 -28.15
CA VAL A 357 -11.66 -33.02 -28.84
C VAL A 357 -12.92 -33.77 -28.46
N ASN A 358 -13.79 -34.04 -29.46
CA ASN A 358 -15.03 -34.77 -29.25
C ASN A 358 -14.82 -36.27 -29.04
N ALA A 359 -15.92 -37.03 -28.87
CA ALA A 359 -15.86 -38.47 -28.67
C ALA A 359 -15.22 -39.24 -29.85
N ASP A 360 -15.35 -38.72 -31.07
CA ASP A 360 -14.81 -39.34 -32.31
C ASP A 360 -13.35 -38.94 -32.58
N ASN A 361 -12.70 -38.29 -31.59
CA ASN A 361 -11.34 -37.74 -31.70
C ASN A 361 -11.16 -36.65 -32.80
N VAL A 362 -12.21 -35.90 -33.09
CA VAL A 362 -12.20 -34.77 -34.01
C VAL A 362 -12.08 -33.48 -33.22
N VAL A 363 -11.25 -32.54 -33.75
CA VAL A 363 -11.04 -31.24 -33.15
C VAL A 363 -12.15 -30.27 -33.53
N GLU A 364 -12.80 -29.70 -32.55
CA GLU A 364 -13.83 -28.65 -32.69
C GLU A 364 -13.32 -27.32 -32.14
N LYS A 365 -13.52 -26.23 -32.89
CA LYS A 365 -13.31 -24.89 -32.41
C LYS A 365 -14.59 -24.38 -31.75
N ARG A 366 -14.51 -24.03 -30.45
CA ARG A 366 -15.68 -23.59 -29.69
C ARG A 366 -15.45 -22.18 -29.12
N PRO A 367 -16.36 -21.25 -29.31
CA PRO A 367 -16.31 -19.95 -28.66
C PRO A 367 -16.55 -20.12 -27.16
N VAL A 368 -15.81 -19.32 -26.35
CA VAL A 368 -15.92 -19.34 -24.89
C VAL A 368 -15.98 -17.94 -24.33
N GLU A 369 -16.73 -17.76 -23.26
CA GLU A 369 -16.74 -16.54 -22.48
C GLU A 369 -15.86 -16.71 -21.25
N LEU A 370 -14.90 -15.81 -21.11
CA LEU A 370 -13.92 -15.84 -20.04
C LEU A 370 -14.26 -14.76 -19.01
N ALA A 371 -14.48 -15.15 -17.76
CA ALA A 371 -14.79 -14.23 -16.68
C ALA A 371 -13.55 -13.45 -16.25
N ARG A 372 -12.53 -14.13 -15.74
CA ARG A 372 -11.28 -13.49 -15.28
C ARG A 372 -10.09 -14.43 -15.26
N ALA A 373 -8.89 -13.86 -15.25
CA ALA A 373 -7.66 -14.62 -15.08
C ALA A 373 -7.40 -14.92 -13.58
N LEU A 374 -7.01 -16.15 -13.29
CA LEU A 374 -6.59 -16.63 -11.97
C LEU A 374 -5.21 -17.25 -12.07
N GLY A 375 -4.16 -16.48 -11.78
CA GLY A 375 -2.79 -16.89 -12.02
C GLY A 375 -2.54 -17.18 -13.52
N ASN A 376 -2.15 -18.41 -13.87
CA ASN A 376 -1.91 -18.86 -15.24
C ASN A 376 -3.13 -19.53 -15.90
N ARG A 377 -4.31 -19.40 -15.30
CA ARG A 377 -5.57 -20.02 -15.78
C ARG A 377 -6.64 -18.95 -16.01
N TRP A 378 -7.62 -19.26 -16.89
CA TRP A 378 -8.84 -18.50 -17.07
C TRP A 378 -10.00 -19.22 -16.39
N LEU A 379 -10.82 -18.46 -15.69
CA LEU A 379 -12.15 -18.89 -15.25
C LEU A 379 -13.12 -18.77 -16.45
N VAL A 380 -13.75 -19.86 -16.81
CA VAL A 380 -14.75 -19.92 -17.92
C VAL A 380 -16.12 -19.68 -17.33
N ASP A 381 -16.86 -18.74 -17.94
CA ASP A 381 -18.24 -18.43 -17.59
C ASP A 381 -19.23 -19.28 -18.40
N SER A 382 -18.97 -19.40 -19.70
CA SER A 382 -19.83 -20.19 -20.60
C SER A 382 -19.06 -20.76 -21.79
N GLY A 383 -19.60 -21.81 -22.43
CA GLY A 383 -19.08 -22.40 -23.66
C GLY A 383 -18.35 -23.76 -23.49
N LEU A 384 -18.12 -24.22 -22.26
CA LEU A 384 -17.51 -25.55 -21.98
C LEU A 384 -18.30 -26.32 -20.92
N GLN A 385 -18.19 -27.63 -20.97
CA GLN A 385 -18.82 -28.52 -20.00
C GLN A 385 -17.79 -29.36 -19.25
N PRO A 386 -18.07 -29.76 -18.00
CA PRO A 386 -17.23 -30.72 -17.27
C PRO A 386 -17.12 -32.03 -18.02
N GLY A 387 -15.92 -32.62 -18.01
CA GLY A 387 -15.64 -33.89 -18.71
C GLY A 387 -15.15 -33.72 -20.15
N GLU A 388 -15.24 -32.54 -20.77
CA GLU A 388 -14.70 -32.32 -22.11
C GLU A 388 -13.17 -32.34 -22.13
N ARG A 389 -12.61 -32.78 -23.28
CA ARG A 389 -11.15 -32.84 -23.51
C ARG A 389 -10.66 -31.60 -24.21
N LEU A 390 -10.01 -30.69 -23.45
CA LEU A 390 -9.45 -29.46 -23.94
C LEU A 390 -8.03 -29.67 -24.49
N VAL A 391 -7.73 -29.19 -25.69
CA VAL A 391 -6.36 -29.19 -26.25
C VAL A 391 -5.51 -28.17 -25.52
N VAL A 392 -4.37 -28.58 -24.99
CA VAL A 392 -3.41 -27.73 -24.27
C VAL A 392 -2.03 -27.69 -24.92
N ASP A 393 -1.76 -28.63 -25.83
CA ASP A 393 -0.49 -28.70 -26.58
C ASP A 393 -0.72 -29.26 -27.98
N GLY A 394 0.11 -28.89 -28.95
CA GLY A 394 0.06 -29.36 -30.31
C GLY A 394 -0.82 -28.55 -31.30
N PHE A 395 -1.30 -27.35 -30.92
CA PHE A 395 -2.25 -26.55 -31.75
C PHE A 395 -1.69 -26.13 -33.10
N GLN A 396 -0.37 -26.11 -33.27
CA GLN A 396 0.29 -25.71 -34.54
C GLN A 396 0.15 -26.77 -35.63
N ARG A 397 -0.19 -28.01 -35.26
CA ARG A 397 -0.23 -29.17 -36.15
C ARG A 397 -1.63 -29.59 -36.54
N ILE A 398 -2.66 -28.92 -36.02
CA ILE A 398 -4.04 -29.31 -36.13
C ILE A 398 -4.94 -28.15 -36.60
N LYS A 399 -5.99 -28.50 -37.33
CA LYS A 399 -7.05 -27.57 -37.73
C LYS A 399 -8.39 -28.09 -37.22
N PRO A 400 -9.38 -27.23 -37.01
CA PRO A 400 -10.75 -27.67 -36.75
C PRO A 400 -11.21 -28.68 -37.82
N GLY A 401 -11.73 -29.81 -37.42
CA GLY A 401 -12.15 -30.92 -38.29
C GLY A 401 -11.13 -32.05 -38.43
N ASP A 402 -9.89 -31.90 -37.98
CA ASP A 402 -8.87 -32.95 -38.06
C ASP A 402 -9.10 -34.04 -37.02
N LYS A 403 -8.82 -35.33 -37.41
CA LYS A 403 -8.73 -36.43 -36.45
C LYS A 403 -7.38 -36.43 -35.77
N VAL A 404 -7.39 -36.54 -34.43
CA VAL A 404 -6.20 -36.47 -33.58
C VAL A 404 -6.06 -37.66 -32.66
N ALA A 405 -4.85 -37.93 -32.18
CA ALA A 405 -4.58 -38.93 -31.13
C ALA A 405 -4.40 -38.18 -29.80
N PRO A 406 -5.45 -38.10 -28.94
CA PRO A 406 -5.38 -37.35 -27.69
C PRO A 406 -4.49 -38.07 -26.68
N GLN A 407 -3.51 -37.34 -26.13
CA GLN A 407 -2.68 -37.76 -25.00
C GLN A 407 -3.05 -36.94 -23.79
N VAL A 408 -3.45 -37.57 -22.69
CA VAL A 408 -3.79 -36.88 -21.46
C VAL A 408 -2.51 -36.30 -20.84
N VAL A 409 -2.46 -34.97 -20.68
CA VAL A 409 -1.37 -34.26 -20.05
C VAL A 409 -1.82 -33.78 -18.68
N ASP A 410 -1.06 -34.11 -17.65
CA ASP A 410 -1.30 -33.55 -16.31
C ASP A 410 -0.64 -32.17 -16.18
N LEU A 411 -1.44 -31.13 -15.99
CA LEU A 411 -0.99 -29.74 -15.88
C LEU A 411 -0.22 -29.44 -14.60
N ASN A 412 -0.21 -30.34 -13.63
CA ASN A 412 0.50 -30.16 -12.37
C ASN A 412 1.97 -30.61 -12.42
N THR A 413 2.36 -31.34 -13.47
CA THR A 413 3.77 -31.69 -13.68
C THR A 413 4.48 -30.51 -14.36
N LYS A 414 5.34 -29.78 -13.64
CA LYS A 414 6.33 -28.89 -14.26
C LYS A 414 7.19 -29.73 -15.21
N LYS A 415 6.89 -29.71 -16.50
CA LYS A 415 7.76 -30.29 -17.52
C LYS A 415 8.99 -29.38 -17.59
N GLY A 416 10.06 -29.74 -16.85
CA GLY A 416 11.40 -29.27 -17.15
C GLY A 416 11.73 -29.65 -18.62
N PRO A 417 12.63 -28.92 -19.29
CA PRO A 417 12.99 -29.24 -20.67
C PRO A 417 13.38 -30.71 -20.76
N ALA A 418 12.72 -31.44 -21.67
CA ALA A 418 13.04 -32.83 -21.96
C ALA A 418 14.54 -32.92 -22.26
N ALA A 419 15.27 -33.55 -21.36
CA ALA A 419 16.66 -33.92 -21.62
C ALA A 419 16.67 -34.78 -22.88
N ALA A 420 17.34 -34.33 -23.91
CA ALA A 420 17.63 -35.08 -25.10
C ALA A 420 18.23 -36.42 -24.65
N ALA A 421 17.71 -37.52 -25.18
CA ALA A 421 18.22 -38.85 -24.92
C ALA A 421 19.73 -38.89 -25.22
N PRO A 422 20.57 -39.44 -24.33
CA PRO A 422 21.99 -39.53 -24.62
C PRO A 422 22.22 -40.45 -25.84
N ALA A 423 22.92 -39.92 -26.85
CA ALA A 423 23.43 -40.75 -27.95
C ALA A 423 24.35 -41.83 -27.41
N PRO A 424 24.41 -43.06 -28.03
CA PRO A 424 25.23 -44.14 -27.55
C PRO A 424 26.72 -43.74 -27.62
N ALA A 425 27.40 -43.87 -26.49
CA ALA A 425 28.82 -43.59 -26.37
C ALA A 425 29.65 -44.48 -27.25
N ALA A 426 30.42 -43.89 -28.16
CA ALA A 426 31.52 -44.58 -28.87
C ALA A 426 32.63 -44.84 -27.87
N SER A 427 33.09 -46.09 -27.82
CA SER A 427 34.21 -46.60 -27.05
C SER A 427 35.54 -45.90 -27.45
N ALA A 428 36.22 -45.28 -26.51
CA ALA A 428 37.59 -44.79 -26.66
C ALA A 428 38.56 -45.72 -25.87
N PRO A 429 39.79 -45.92 -26.36
CA PRO A 429 40.75 -46.89 -25.80
C PRO A 429 41.49 -46.29 -24.56
N PRO A 430 42.16 -47.19 -23.78
CA PRO A 430 42.77 -46.76 -22.52
C PRO A 430 44.12 -46.06 -22.72
N ALA A 431 44.33 -44.94 -22.05
CA ALA A 431 45.62 -44.29 -21.93
C ALA A 431 46.23 -44.57 -20.54
N ALA A 432 47.48 -44.94 -20.58
CA ALA A 432 48.37 -45.33 -19.52
C ALA A 432 48.64 -44.24 -18.47
N GLY A 433 49.00 -44.72 -17.29
CA GLY A 433 49.28 -43.91 -16.13
C GLY A 433 50.48 -43.01 -16.18
N GLN A 434 50.45 -42.04 -15.27
CA GLN A 434 51.66 -41.53 -14.59
C GLN A 434 51.22 -40.91 -13.24
N SER A 435 51.73 -41.51 -12.20
CA SER A 435 51.78 -41.04 -10.83
C SER A 435 52.79 -39.89 -10.71
N VAL A 436 52.45 -38.80 -10.02
CA VAL A 436 53.39 -37.92 -9.33
C VAL A 436 52.84 -37.50 -8.01
N ASP A 437 53.49 -38.00 -7.04
CA ASP A 437 53.43 -37.69 -5.58
C ASP A 437 54.25 -36.40 -5.37
N ILE A 438 53.74 -35.41 -4.66
CA ILE A 438 54.55 -34.42 -3.96
C ILE A 438 53.80 -33.91 -2.71
N THR A 439 54.37 -34.29 -1.62
CA THR A 439 54.21 -33.86 -0.25
C THR A 439 54.54 -32.37 0.03
N ALA A 440 54.08 -31.95 1.22
CA ALA A 440 54.61 -30.98 2.18
C ALA A 440 54.03 -29.57 2.20
N ARG A 441 53.29 -29.29 3.17
CA ARG A 441 53.38 -28.69 4.54
C ARG A 441 53.82 -27.20 4.64
N PRO A 442 53.62 -26.55 5.82
CA PRO A 442 52.80 -25.37 6.02
C PRO A 442 53.60 -24.18 6.60
N GLY A 443 52.99 -23.03 6.77
CA GLY A 443 53.55 -21.89 7.49
C GLY A 443 52.59 -20.72 7.42
N ALA A 444 51.97 -20.34 8.41
CA ALA A 444 52.24 -19.53 9.62
C ALA A 444 52.36 -18.01 9.37
N SER A 445 51.46 -17.31 10.11
CA SER A 445 51.63 -15.99 10.73
C SER A 445 51.74 -14.73 9.86
N ARG A 446 50.80 -13.86 9.88
CA ARG A 446 50.66 -12.68 10.77
C ARG A 446 49.30 -12.04 10.63
#